data_9dd27b00d81e33e06f13e23dd508358a
#
_entry.id   9dd27b00d81e33e06f13e23dd508358a
#
_cell.length_a   1.000
_cell.length_b   1.000
_cell.length_c   1.000
_cell.angle_alpha   90.00
_cell.angle_beta   90.00
_cell.angle_gamma   90.00
#
_symmetry.space_group_name_H-M   'P 1'
#
loop_
_entity.id
_entity.type
_entity.pdbx_description
1 polymer ?
#
loop_
_entity_poly.entity_id
_entity_poly.type
_entity_poly.pdbx_seq_one_letter_code
_entity_poly.pdbx_strand_id
1 'polypeptide(L)'
;MFQGQIDQDAATPVEANAIPDVLFERGLYWASGRSGVVNLVAAHKWFNLAALKGRADAIALRREVAEMMSEVEIAMAQREARTWLTTH
;
A
#
# COMPACT_ATOMS: atom_id res chain seq x y z
N MET A 1 -17.79 -15.78 17.40
CA MET A 1 -17.39 -15.78 17.42
C MET A 1 -17.11 -15.42 17.18
N PHE A 2 -16.82 -15.43 16.85
CA PHE A 2 -16.10 -15.30 16.66
C PHE A 2 -15.84 -14.82 16.73
N GLN A 3 -15.81 -14.62 16.53
CA GLN A 3 -15.17 -14.38 16.51
C GLN A 3 -14.58 -13.96 16.39
N GLY A 4 -14.56 -13.91 16.40
CA GLY A 4 -13.53 -13.73 16.35
C GLY A 4 -13.19 -13.15 15.88
N GLN A 5 -13.04 -13.08 15.64
CA GLN A 5 -12.49 -12.91 15.31
C GLN A 5 -11.96 -12.28 15.06
N ILE A 6 -11.88 -12.07 15.05
CA ILE A 6 -11.17 -11.82 14.92
C ILE A 6 -10.61 -11.23 14.84
N ASP A 7 -10.35 -11.08 14.87
CA ASP A 7 -9.57 -10.95 14.92
C ASP A 7 -9.04 -10.67 14.65
N GLN A 8 -8.93 -10.66 14.53
CA GLN A 8 -8.28 -10.87 14.36
C GLN A 8 -7.82 -10.46 13.99
N ASP A 9 -7.70 -10.29 13.81
CA ASP A 9 -7.06 -10.37 13.45
C ASP A 9 -6.58 -9.90 13.21
N ALA A 10 -6.46 -9.33 13.25
CA ALA A 10 -5.79 -9.29 13.04
C ALA A 10 -5.17 -9.27 12.91
N ALA A 11 -5.19 -9.27 13.39
CA ALA A 11 -4.37 -9.65 13.08
C ALA A 11 -4.47 -10.49 12.55
N THR A 12 -5.35 -10.63 12.66
CA THR A 12 -5.34 -11.64 11.91
C THR A 12 -4.40 -11.73 11.18
N PRO A 13 -3.86 -12.62 11.27
CA PRO A 13 -2.93 -12.69 10.23
C PRO A 13 -3.71 -12.57 9.00
N VAL A 14 -3.48 -11.53 8.36
CA VAL A 14 -3.97 -11.36 7.06
C VAL A 14 -3.49 -12.55 6.31
N GLU A 15 -4.38 -13.28 5.74
CA GLU A 15 -3.97 -14.36 4.87
C GLU A 15 -3.11 -13.84 3.78
N ALA A 16 -2.16 -14.62 3.34
CA ALA A 16 -1.20 -14.19 2.35
C ALA A 16 -1.88 -13.70 1.08
N ASN A 17 -2.97 -14.30 0.65
CA ASN A 17 -3.64 -13.89 -0.57
C ASN A 17 -4.49 -12.63 -0.39
N ALA A 18 -4.71 -12.19 0.84
CA ALA A 18 -5.45 -10.96 1.12
C ALA A 18 -4.52 -9.75 1.25
N ILE A 19 -3.21 -9.95 1.41
CA ILE A 19 -2.28 -8.85 1.61
C ILE A 19 -2.28 -7.86 0.44
N PRO A 20 -2.27 -8.31 -0.82
CA PRO A 20 -2.28 -7.36 -1.93
C PRO A 20 -3.46 -6.41 -1.90
N ASP A 21 -4.64 -6.91 -1.54
CA ASP A 21 -5.84 -6.08 -1.49
C ASP A 21 -5.77 -5.06 -0.36
N VAL A 22 -5.24 -5.44 0.80
CA VAL A 22 -5.06 -4.52 1.92
C VAL A 22 -4.09 -3.41 1.54
N LEU A 23 -2.98 -3.78 0.91
CA LEU A 23 -1.99 -2.80 0.49
C LEU A 23 -2.56 -1.85 -0.56
N PHE A 24 -3.34 -2.37 -1.49
CA PHE A 24 -4.00 -1.57 -2.51
C PHE A 24 -4.94 -0.54 -1.89
N GLU A 25 -5.74 -0.96 -0.92
CA GLU A 25 -6.65 -0.07 -0.22
C GLU A 25 -5.90 1.03 0.52
N ARG A 26 -4.75 0.72 1.10
CA ARG A 26 -3.92 1.75 1.74
C ARG A 26 -3.43 2.77 0.72
N GLY A 27 -3.08 2.31 -0.47
CA GLY A 27 -2.69 3.23 -1.54
C GLY A 27 -3.82 4.17 -1.91
N LEU A 28 -5.02 3.64 -2.06
CA LEU A 28 -6.19 4.45 -2.36
C LEU A 28 -6.49 5.45 -1.25
N TYR A 29 -6.35 5.03 -0.01
CA TYR A 29 -6.58 5.89 1.15
C TYR A 29 -5.72 7.15 1.08
N TRP A 30 -4.43 6.98 0.81
CA TRP A 30 -3.51 8.12 0.78
C TRP A 30 -3.61 8.92 -0.52
N ALA A 31 -3.95 8.27 -1.63
CA ALA A 31 -4.10 8.96 -2.91
C ALA A 31 -5.37 9.79 -2.98
N SER A 32 -6.42 9.36 -2.30
CA SER A 32 -7.73 10.00 -2.41
C SER A 32 -7.93 11.17 -1.47
N GLY A 33 -7.05 11.34 -0.49
CA GLY A 33 -7.22 12.40 0.51
C GLY A 33 -8.22 12.05 1.60
N ARG A 34 -8.62 10.79 1.72
CA ARG A 34 -9.60 10.37 2.74
C ARG A 34 -9.10 10.61 4.16
N SER A 35 -7.78 10.70 4.34
CA SER A 35 -7.20 10.98 5.65
C SER A 35 -7.28 12.45 6.04
N GLY A 36 -7.68 13.31 5.10
CA GLY A 36 -7.65 14.75 5.26
C GLY A 36 -6.56 15.41 4.43
N VAL A 37 -5.57 14.64 4.01
CA VAL A 37 -4.51 15.13 3.12
C VAL A 37 -4.18 14.04 2.11
N VAL A 38 -3.72 14.46 0.94
CA VAL A 38 -3.15 13.53 -0.04
C VAL A 38 -1.69 13.36 0.30
N ASN A 39 -1.23 12.12 0.35
CA ASN A 39 0.18 11.80 0.58
C ASN A 39 0.67 10.90 -0.54
N LEU A 40 1.32 11.49 -1.53
CA LEU A 40 1.70 10.75 -2.73
C LEU A 40 2.85 9.77 -2.47
N VAL A 41 3.76 10.10 -1.56
CA VAL A 41 4.83 9.18 -1.18
C VAL A 41 4.23 7.91 -0.57
N ALA A 42 3.31 8.07 0.36
CA ALA A 42 2.66 6.93 0.98
C ALA A 42 1.84 6.15 -0.05
N ALA A 43 1.08 6.84 -0.91
CA ALA A 43 0.29 6.18 -1.93
C ALA A 43 1.17 5.34 -2.86
N HIS A 44 2.26 5.92 -3.33
CA HIS A 44 3.19 5.22 -4.23
C HIS A 44 3.77 3.99 -3.54
N LYS A 45 4.18 4.13 -2.29
CA LYS A 45 4.72 3.02 -1.49
C LYS A 45 3.73 1.86 -1.45
N TRP A 46 2.49 2.14 -1.08
CA TRP A 46 1.50 1.08 -0.91
C TRP A 46 1.09 0.44 -2.23
N PHE A 47 0.94 1.24 -3.30
CA PHE A 47 0.67 0.67 -4.62
C PHE A 47 1.84 -0.19 -5.10
N ASN A 48 3.07 0.25 -4.84
CA ASN A 48 4.24 -0.53 -5.22
C ASN A 48 4.24 -1.88 -4.51
N LEU A 49 3.96 -1.87 -3.21
CA LEU A 49 3.91 -3.10 -2.44
C LEU A 49 2.77 -4.01 -2.89
N ALA A 50 1.61 -3.43 -3.21
CA ALA A 50 0.49 -4.21 -3.70
C ALA A 50 0.84 -4.89 -5.03
N ALA A 51 1.53 -4.18 -5.91
CA ALA A 51 1.96 -4.74 -7.19
C ALA A 51 2.96 -5.87 -6.98
N LEU A 52 3.91 -5.69 -6.07
CA LEU A 52 4.91 -6.71 -5.78
C LEU A 52 4.28 -7.98 -5.19
N LYS A 53 3.16 -7.81 -4.50
CA LYS A 53 2.46 -8.95 -3.90
C LYS A 53 1.40 -9.54 -4.83
N GLY A 54 1.34 -9.09 -6.08
CA GLY A 54 0.52 -9.72 -7.11
C GLY A 54 -0.71 -8.95 -7.57
N ARG A 55 -0.93 -7.73 -7.06
CA ARG A 55 -2.07 -6.94 -7.50
C ARG A 55 -1.69 -6.12 -8.74
N ALA A 56 -1.99 -6.68 -9.91
CA ALA A 56 -1.49 -6.12 -11.18
C ALA A 56 -2.02 -4.71 -11.45
N ASP A 57 -3.28 -4.43 -11.09
CA ASP A 57 -3.85 -3.10 -11.35
C ASP A 57 -3.20 -2.00 -10.52
N ALA A 58 -2.46 -2.36 -9.47
CA ALA A 58 -1.72 -1.38 -8.69
C ALA A 58 -0.59 -0.75 -9.49
N ILE A 59 -0.10 -1.44 -10.52
CA ILE A 59 0.98 -0.89 -11.36
C ILE A 59 0.52 0.38 -12.07
N ALA A 60 -0.68 0.37 -12.63
CA ALA A 60 -1.21 1.54 -13.32
C ALA A 60 -1.40 2.71 -12.36
N LEU A 61 -1.93 2.44 -11.16
CA LEU A 61 -2.15 3.49 -10.19
C LEU A 61 -0.84 4.04 -9.64
N ARG A 62 0.15 3.16 -9.42
CA ARG A 62 1.48 3.62 -9.02
C ARG A 62 2.06 4.57 -10.06
N ARG A 63 1.90 4.24 -11.34
CA ARG A 63 2.40 5.08 -12.43
C ARG A 63 1.69 6.43 -12.46
N GLU A 64 0.38 6.44 -12.27
CA GLU A 64 -0.38 7.69 -12.23
C GLU A 64 0.08 8.59 -11.10
N VAL A 65 0.29 8.01 -9.92
CA VAL A 65 0.78 8.77 -8.77
C VAL A 65 2.17 9.31 -9.06
N ALA A 66 3.04 8.49 -9.65
CA ALA A 66 4.41 8.89 -9.94
C ALA A 66 4.47 10.10 -10.88
N GLU A 67 3.50 10.24 -11.79
CA GLU A 67 3.47 11.38 -12.69
C GLU A 67 3.29 12.72 -11.96
N MET A 68 2.80 12.69 -10.74
CA MET A 68 2.59 13.87 -9.92
C MET A 68 3.70 14.07 -8.89
N MET A 69 4.75 13.25 -8.94
CA MET A 69 5.80 13.25 -7.92
C MET A 69 7.14 13.65 -8.53
N SER A 70 8.00 14.22 -7.69
CA SER A 70 9.38 14.44 -8.09
C SER A 70 10.16 13.14 -8.04
N GLU A 71 11.33 13.12 -8.70
CA GLU A 71 12.19 11.95 -8.65
C GLU A 71 12.65 11.64 -7.22
N VAL A 72 12.88 12.68 -6.42
CA VAL A 72 13.25 12.49 -5.02
C VAL A 72 12.13 11.82 -4.25
N GLU A 73 10.89 12.26 -4.46
CA GLU A 73 9.74 11.67 -3.79
C GLU A 73 9.55 10.21 -4.19
N ILE A 74 9.72 9.90 -5.48
CA ILE A 74 9.62 8.52 -5.95
C ILE A 74 10.69 7.65 -5.28
N ALA A 75 11.93 8.17 -5.21
CA ALA A 75 13.00 7.44 -4.54
C ALA A 75 12.70 7.20 -3.06
N MET A 76 12.11 8.18 -2.39
CA MET A 76 11.70 8.03 -1.00
C MET A 76 10.65 6.92 -0.85
N ALA A 77 9.65 6.93 -1.74
CA ALA A 77 8.59 5.92 -1.68
C ALA A 77 9.17 4.52 -1.92
N GLN A 78 10.09 4.39 -2.86
CA GLN A 78 10.73 3.11 -3.15
C GLN A 78 11.56 2.62 -1.96
N ARG A 79 12.27 3.53 -1.30
CA ARG A 79 13.05 3.17 -0.11
C ARG A 79 12.14 2.71 1.01
N GLU A 80 11.05 3.42 1.23
CA GLU A 80 10.09 3.04 2.28
C GLU A 80 9.45 1.69 1.99
N ALA A 81 9.18 1.39 0.72
CA ALA A 81 8.64 0.09 0.36
C ALA A 81 9.65 -1.02 0.67
N ARG A 82 10.93 -0.80 0.35
CA ARG A 82 11.96 -1.79 0.67
C ARG A 82 12.09 -2.01 2.18
N THR A 83 12.04 -0.92 2.95
CA THR A 83 12.10 -1.03 4.40
C THR A 83 10.93 -1.85 4.93
N TRP A 84 9.73 -1.59 4.41
CA TRP A 84 8.56 -2.36 4.84
C TRP A 84 8.75 -3.85 4.56
N LEU A 85 9.29 -4.19 3.38
CA LEU A 85 9.52 -5.58 3.01
C LEU A 85 10.50 -6.29 3.95
N THR A 86 11.50 -5.57 4.46
CA THR A 86 12.50 -6.18 5.35
C THR A 86 11.99 -6.31 6.78
N THR A 87 10.93 -5.59 7.15
CA THR A 87 10.39 -5.63 8.52
C THR A 87 9.08 -6.40 8.60
N HIS A 88 8.52 -6.79 7.50
CA HIS A 88 7.27 -7.52 7.43
C HIS A 88 7.42 -8.72 6.53
#